data_80bbc2fc0abe7c47f23f9fb28fa1e8c9
#
_entry.id   80bbc2fc0abe7c47f23f9fb28fa1e8c9
#
_cell.length_a   1.000
_cell.length_b   1.000
_cell.length_c   1.000
_cell.angle_alpha   90.00
_cell.angle_beta   90.00
_cell.angle_gamma   90.00
#
_symmetry.space_group_name_H-M   'P 1'
#
loop_
_entity.id
_entity.type
_entity.pdbx_description
1 polymer ?
#
loop_
_entity_poly.entity_id
_entity_poly.type
_entity_poly.pdbx_seq_one_letter_code
_entity_poly.pdbx_strand_id
1 'polypeptide(L)'
;MANKLIVTAAPHITSADSTQKIMQRVCIAMIPTLIASVIVFGINSLILTAITVAACVFFEAAYCKIMGREVAVDDFSAVVTGMLLAFNMPATLPWWMAVVGAFIAIVIVKQLFGGLGYNFANPAIVGRIALAMGFASAMSNYPKPANGIDALASATPLAVSGQLGASDYVTLLLGNHGGVLGETCAITLLLGGLYLIATKVISPVIPVTYLATVAVLSVISGRDPIVQLLSGGLMLGAFFMATDYVTSPTTNKGKIVFGLGLGIITCAIRFLGTMNEGVSFAILLMNLLVPYIEVNTRQDRLGIAKAKQGGAAK
;
A
#
# COMPACT_ATOMS: atom_id res chain seq x y z
N MET A 1 -20.87 53.02 -9.49
CA MET A 1 -20.07 52.11 -8.63
C MET A 1 -19.05 51.42 -9.51
N ALA A 2 -17.76 51.73 -9.36
CA ALA A 2 -16.72 51.09 -10.14
C ALA A 2 -16.60 49.60 -9.69
N ASN A 3 -16.90 48.68 -10.59
CA ASN A 3 -16.65 47.27 -10.38
C ASN A 3 -15.14 47.06 -10.17
N LYS A 4 -14.71 46.88 -8.94
CA LYS A 4 -13.33 46.50 -8.66
C LYS A 4 -13.11 45.11 -9.21
N LEU A 5 -12.28 45.01 -10.25
CA LEU A 5 -11.79 43.69 -10.74
C LEU A 5 -10.93 43.08 -9.66
N ILE A 6 -11.30 41.85 -9.24
CA ILE A 6 -10.51 41.07 -8.29
C ILE A 6 -9.46 40.35 -9.11
N VAL A 7 -8.20 40.70 -8.92
CA VAL A 7 -7.06 40.00 -9.52
C VAL A 7 -6.55 39.03 -8.47
N THR A 8 -6.62 37.72 -8.75
CA THR A 8 -6.09 36.65 -7.90
C THR A 8 -4.88 36.04 -8.58
N ALA A 9 -3.91 35.59 -7.79
CA ALA A 9 -2.79 34.81 -8.31
C ALA A 9 -3.26 33.44 -8.84
N ALA A 10 -2.62 32.95 -9.89
CA ALA A 10 -2.88 31.60 -10.39
C ALA A 10 -2.43 30.54 -9.34
N PRO A 11 -3.15 29.41 -9.21
CA PRO A 11 -4.26 28.94 -10.04
C PRO A 11 -5.61 29.56 -9.61
N HIS A 12 -6.43 29.92 -10.58
CA HIS A 12 -7.78 30.52 -10.35
C HIS A 12 -8.83 29.45 -10.02
N ILE A 13 -8.56 28.16 -10.29
CA ILE A 13 -9.42 27.04 -9.97
C ILE A 13 -8.77 26.28 -8.81
N THR A 14 -9.46 26.23 -7.66
CA THR A 14 -9.01 25.48 -6.47
C THR A 14 -9.99 24.37 -6.17
N SER A 15 -9.46 23.21 -5.72
CA SER A 15 -10.29 22.13 -5.19
C SER A 15 -10.63 22.37 -3.72
N ALA A 16 -11.81 21.95 -3.29
CA ALA A 16 -12.18 21.92 -1.87
C ALA A 16 -11.45 20.80 -1.07
N ASP A 17 -10.79 19.88 -1.79
CA ASP A 17 -10.02 18.80 -1.19
C ASP A 17 -8.60 19.28 -0.87
N SER A 18 -8.25 19.24 0.42
CA SER A 18 -6.89 19.47 0.92
C SER A 18 -6.18 18.14 1.13
N THR A 19 -4.85 18.16 1.13
CA THR A 19 -4.02 16.97 1.46
C THR A 19 -4.46 16.36 2.79
N GLN A 20 -4.71 17.19 3.79
CA GLN A 20 -5.19 16.76 5.11
C GLN A 20 -6.51 15.97 5.02
N LYS A 21 -7.50 16.48 4.27
CA LYS A 21 -8.80 15.79 4.10
C LYS A 21 -8.64 14.44 3.40
N ILE A 22 -7.76 14.38 2.40
CA ILE A 22 -7.47 13.14 1.68
C ILE A 22 -6.85 12.11 2.63
N MET A 23 -5.83 12.49 3.39
CA MET A 23 -5.17 11.59 4.35
C MET A 23 -6.12 11.16 5.48
N GLN A 24 -7.00 12.04 5.94
CA GLN A 24 -8.06 11.67 6.90
C GLN A 24 -9.01 10.62 6.33
N ARG A 25 -9.45 10.74 5.07
CA ARG A 25 -10.28 9.71 4.42
C ARG A 25 -9.56 8.37 4.33
N VAL A 26 -8.24 8.37 4.07
CA VAL A 26 -7.44 7.13 4.08
C VAL A 26 -7.38 6.53 5.49
N CYS A 27 -7.16 7.33 6.54
CA CYS A 27 -7.20 6.87 7.93
C CYS A 27 -8.57 6.24 8.26
N ILE A 28 -9.68 6.90 7.89
CA ILE A 28 -11.04 6.40 8.11
C ILE A 28 -11.25 5.06 7.38
N ALA A 29 -10.78 4.94 6.14
CA ALA A 29 -10.86 3.70 5.36
C ALA A 29 -10.11 2.52 6.01
N MET A 30 -9.08 2.79 6.81
CA MET A 30 -8.30 1.77 7.52
C MET A 30 -8.87 1.37 8.88
N ILE A 31 -9.79 2.16 9.47
CA ILE A 31 -10.40 1.85 10.78
C ILE A 31 -11.09 0.49 10.84
N PRO A 32 -11.90 0.08 9.84
CA PRO A 32 -12.54 -1.25 9.88
C PRO A 32 -11.50 -2.39 9.95
N THR A 33 -10.39 -2.26 9.24
CA THR A 33 -9.30 -3.24 9.26
C THR A 33 -8.59 -3.27 10.63
N LEU A 34 -8.41 -2.12 11.26
CA LEU A 34 -7.86 -2.04 12.62
C LEU A 34 -8.78 -2.74 13.62
N ILE A 35 -10.09 -2.50 13.55
CA ILE A 35 -11.08 -3.17 14.42
C ILE A 35 -11.04 -4.68 14.21
N ALA A 36 -11.02 -5.14 12.96
CA ALA A 36 -10.91 -6.57 12.64
C ALA A 36 -9.62 -7.18 13.20
N SER A 37 -8.48 -6.50 13.09
CA SER A 37 -7.21 -6.99 13.64
C SER A 37 -7.23 -7.11 15.17
N VAL A 38 -7.94 -6.21 15.86
CA VAL A 38 -8.13 -6.29 17.32
C VAL A 38 -9.02 -7.48 17.70
N ILE A 39 -10.06 -7.76 16.92
CA ILE A 39 -10.95 -8.92 17.16
C ILE A 39 -10.20 -10.23 16.94
N VAL A 40 -9.35 -10.32 15.90
CA VAL A 40 -8.64 -11.56 15.52
C VAL A 40 -7.42 -11.80 16.41
N PHE A 41 -6.58 -10.79 16.65
CA PHE A 41 -5.28 -10.93 17.33
C PHE A 41 -5.26 -10.34 18.74
N GLY A 42 -6.35 -9.71 19.17
CA GLY A 42 -6.47 -9.12 20.49
C GLY A 42 -5.86 -7.72 20.59
N ILE A 43 -5.78 -7.23 21.83
CA ILE A 43 -5.38 -5.85 22.16
C ILE A 43 -3.94 -5.52 21.75
N ASN A 44 -3.06 -6.52 21.64
CA ASN A 44 -1.67 -6.31 21.24
C ASN A 44 -1.56 -5.67 19.84
N SER A 45 -2.49 -5.97 18.93
CA SER A 45 -2.54 -5.36 17.61
C SER A 45 -2.79 -3.85 17.68
N LEU A 46 -3.67 -3.41 18.58
CA LEU A 46 -3.94 -1.99 18.82
C LEU A 46 -2.72 -1.28 19.42
N ILE A 47 -2.11 -1.91 20.43
CA ILE A 47 -0.91 -1.37 21.10
C ILE A 47 0.23 -1.20 20.10
N LEU A 48 0.51 -2.23 19.28
CA LEU A 48 1.57 -2.18 18.27
C LEU A 48 1.28 -1.09 17.23
N THR A 49 0.03 -0.99 16.75
CA THR A 49 -0.37 0.06 15.81
C THR A 49 -0.21 1.46 16.42
N ALA A 50 -0.65 1.65 17.66
CA ALA A 50 -0.52 2.94 18.36
C ALA A 50 0.96 3.34 18.55
N ILE A 51 1.83 2.40 18.95
CA ILE A 51 3.28 2.65 19.08
C ILE A 51 3.90 3.02 17.74
N THR A 52 3.54 2.28 16.67
CA THR A 52 4.09 2.53 15.33
C THR A 52 3.68 3.90 14.80
N VAL A 53 2.40 4.28 14.95
CA VAL A 53 1.89 5.59 14.56
C VAL A 53 2.55 6.70 15.38
N ALA A 54 2.63 6.54 16.71
CA ALA A 54 3.29 7.51 17.58
C ALA A 54 4.77 7.69 17.22
N ALA A 55 5.48 6.60 16.92
CA ALA A 55 6.87 6.65 16.47
C ALA A 55 7.02 7.38 15.13
N CYS A 56 6.13 7.13 14.16
CA CYS A 56 6.16 7.82 12.87
C CYS A 56 5.95 9.34 13.04
N VAL A 57 4.96 9.74 13.81
CA VAL A 57 4.67 11.15 14.11
C VAL A 57 5.85 11.80 14.87
N PHE A 58 6.40 11.11 15.85
CA PHE A 58 7.55 11.59 16.62
C PHE A 58 8.78 11.82 15.72
N PHE A 59 9.13 10.85 14.86
CA PHE A 59 10.29 10.98 13.97
C PHE A 59 10.09 12.07 12.93
N GLU A 60 8.89 12.28 12.42
CA GLU A 60 8.59 13.36 11.51
C GLU A 60 8.75 14.73 12.19
N ALA A 61 8.14 14.91 13.36
CA ALA A 61 8.26 16.14 14.13
C ALA A 61 9.71 16.42 14.56
N ALA A 62 10.43 15.40 15.04
CA ALA A 62 11.81 15.52 15.46
C ALA A 62 12.73 15.92 14.30
N TYR A 63 12.58 15.25 13.14
CA TYR A 63 13.36 15.59 11.95
C TYR A 63 13.11 17.01 11.46
N CYS A 64 11.84 17.42 11.33
CA CYS A 64 11.48 18.78 10.92
C CYS A 64 12.09 19.82 11.87
N LYS A 65 12.00 19.58 13.19
CA LYS A 65 12.56 20.48 14.19
C LYS A 65 14.10 20.57 14.11
N ILE A 66 14.80 19.45 13.95
CA ILE A 66 16.27 19.41 13.82
C ILE A 66 16.73 20.14 12.55
N MET A 67 16.00 19.97 11.45
CA MET A 67 16.34 20.59 10.17
C MET A 67 15.80 22.02 10.01
N GLY A 68 15.14 22.59 11.03
CA GLY A 68 14.56 23.93 10.97
C GLY A 68 13.43 24.08 9.94
N ARG A 69 12.74 23.00 9.61
CA ARG A 69 11.57 23.00 8.71
C ARG A 69 10.28 23.17 9.51
N GLU A 70 9.24 23.69 8.84
CA GLU A 70 7.91 23.70 9.45
C GLU A 70 7.43 22.29 9.77
N VAL A 71 6.88 22.10 10.96
CA VAL A 71 6.38 20.80 11.42
C VAL A 71 5.01 20.56 10.79
N ALA A 72 4.95 19.73 9.76
CA ALA A 72 3.72 19.42 9.00
C ALA A 72 3.04 18.14 9.48
N VAL A 73 2.92 17.92 10.79
CA VAL A 73 2.26 16.73 11.35
C VAL A 73 0.75 16.75 11.12
N ASP A 74 0.17 17.94 10.94
CA ASP A 74 -1.27 18.15 10.74
C ASP A 74 -1.79 17.59 9.40
N ASP A 75 -0.91 17.20 8.49
CA ASP A 75 -1.27 16.59 7.21
C ASP A 75 -1.73 15.13 7.30
N PHE A 76 -1.59 14.47 8.47
CA PHE A 76 -1.88 13.06 8.74
C PHE A 76 -1.06 12.05 7.93
N SER A 77 -0.10 12.46 7.15
CA SER A 77 0.70 11.57 6.31
C SER A 77 1.56 10.60 7.11
N ALA A 78 2.12 11.05 8.27
CA ALA A 78 2.83 10.18 9.20
C ALA A 78 1.91 9.14 9.84
N VAL A 79 0.67 9.52 10.14
CA VAL A 79 -0.34 8.61 10.69
C VAL A 79 -0.68 7.52 9.69
N VAL A 80 -0.95 7.88 8.43
CA VAL A 80 -1.19 6.92 7.34
C VAL A 80 -0.01 5.98 7.17
N THR A 81 1.22 6.50 7.11
CA THR A 81 2.44 5.68 6.99
C THR A 81 2.58 4.72 8.17
N GLY A 82 2.33 5.20 9.39
CA GLY A 82 2.40 4.38 10.61
C GLY A 82 1.35 3.28 10.64
N MET A 83 0.11 3.57 10.25
CA MET A 83 -0.95 2.56 10.16
C MET A 83 -0.65 1.51 9.08
N LEU A 84 -0.22 1.94 7.88
CA LEU A 84 0.15 1.02 6.81
C LEU A 84 1.35 0.14 7.19
N LEU A 85 2.35 0.70 7.86
CA LEU A 85 3.50 -0.06 8.35
C LEU A 85 3.06 -1.08 9.41
N ALA A 86 2.23 -0.67 10.39
CA ALA A 86 1.69 -1.56 11.42
C ALA A 86 0.91 -2.71 10.81
N PHE A 87 0.06 -2.46 9.82
CA PHE A 87 -0.72 -3.48 9.14
C PHE A 87 0.13 -4.51 8.38
N ASN A 88 1.37 -4.20 8.10
CA ASN A 88 2.34 -5.11 7.48
C ASN A 88 3.21 -5.87 8.48
N MET A 89 2.92 -5.78 9.78
CA MET A 89 3.67 -6.46 10.84
C MET A 89 2.80 -7.50 11.55
N PRO A 90 3.38 -8.61 12.05
CA PRO A 90 2.67 -9.55 12.91
C PRO A 90 2.42 -8.94 14.30
N ALA A 91 1.29 -9.31 14.93
CA ALA A 91 0.92 -8.79 16.26
C ALA A 91 1.89 -9.22 17.39
N THR A 92 2.72 -10.21 17.14
CA THR A 92 3.76 -10.71 18.06
C THR A 92 5.07 -9.95 17.98
N LEU A 93 5.19 -8.99 17.04
CA LEU A 93 6.44 -8.26 16.83
C LEU A 93 6.77 -7.40 18.07
N PRO A 94 8.01 -7.46 18.60
CA PRO A 94 8.47 -6.58 19.67
C PRO A 94 8.34 -5.10 19.27
N TRP A 95 7.82 -4.29 20.17
CA TRP A 95 7.55 -2.87 19.91
C TRP A 95 8.75 -2.06 19.42
N TRP A 96 9.96 -2.38 19.89
CA TRP A 96 11.19 -1.67 19.48
C TRP A 96 11.54 -1.92 17.99
N MET A 97 11.21 -3.11 17.44
CA MET A 97 11.39 -3.37 16.02
C MET A 97 10.44 -2.51 15.18
N ALA A 98 9.20 -2.31 15.64
CA ALA A 98 8.26 -1.41 15.00
C ALA A 98 8.77 0.03 14.97
N VAL A 99 9.42 0.48 16.05
CA VAL A 99 10.07 1.80 16.11
C VAL A 99 11.22 1.92 15.12
N VAL A 100 12.05 0.87 14.95
CA VAL A 100 13.10 0.84 13.92
C VAL A 100 12.49 0.93 12.51
N GLY A 101 11.42 0.18 12.24
CA GLY A 101 10.70 0.27 10.97
C GLY A 101 10.12 1.67 10.70
N ALA A 102 9.54 2.31 11.71
CA ALA A 102 9.03 3.67 11.64
C ALA A 102 10.15 4.69 11.35
N PHE A 103 11.32 4.54 11.99
CA PHE A 103 12.49 5.37 11.70
C PHE A 103 12.91 5.26 10.23
N ILE A 104 13.04 4.05 9.71
CA ILE A 104 13.42 3.83 8.31
C ILE A 104 12.38 4.44 7.37
N ALA A 105 11.10 4.17 7.61
CA ALA A 105 10.01 4.67 6.77
C ALA A 105 9.95 6.21 6.74
N ILE A 106 9.99 6.85 7.90
CA ILE A 106 9.81 8.30 8.00
C ILE A 106 11.11 9.04 7.73
N VAL A 107 12.20 8.71 8.43
CA VAL A 107 13.44 9.50 8.30
C VAL A 107 14.14 9.21 6.99
N ILE A 108 14.42 7.93 6.70
CA ILE A 108 15.25 7.57 5.57
C ILE A 108 14.48 7.72 4.23
N VAL A 109 13.24 7.21 4.15
CA VAL A 109 12.51 7.16 2.87
C VAL A 109 11.72 8.43 2.57
N LYS A 110 11.13 9.05 3.61
CA LYS A 110 10.27 10.22 3.42
C LYS A 110 11.03 11.52 3.63
N GLN A 111 11.62 11.75 4.79
CA GLN A 111 12.14 13.05 5.18
C GLN A 111 13.49 13.41 4.55
N LEU A 112 14.43 12.47 4.38
CA LEU A 112 15.71 12.71 3.73
C LEU A 112 15.55 13.13 2.26
N PHE A 113 14.50 12.66 1.57
CA PHE A 113 14.22 13.00 0.18
C PHE A 113 13.45 14.32 0.01
N GLY A 114 12.98 14.95 1.09
CA GLY A 114 12.31 16.25 1.04
C GLY A 114 10.95 16.29 1.72
N GLY A 115 10.43 15.19 2.23
CA GLY A 115 9.14 15.06 2.92
C GLY A 115 8.02 14.56 2.00
N LEU A 116 6.79 14.96 2.30
CA LEU A 116 5.62 14.52 1.54
C LEU A 116 5.73 14.93 0.06
N GLY A 117 5.54 13.97 -0.84
CA GLY A 117 5.58 14.20 -2.29
C GLY A 117 6.93 13.95 -2.96
N TYR A 118 8.01 13.77 -2.20
CA TYR A 118 9.37 13.57 -2.73
C TYR A 118 9.94 12.17 -2.50
N ASN A 119 9.20 11.28 -1.88
CA ASN A 119 9.63 9.91 -1.64
C ASN A 119 9.72 9.10 -2.96
N PHE A 120 10.82 8.37 -3.13
CA PHE A 120 11.07 7.53 -4.32
C PHE A 120 10.27 6.23 -4.32
N ALA A 121 9.82 5.77 -3.17
CA ALA A 121 9.01 4.59 -2.97
C ALA A 121 8.04 4.79 -1.79
N ASN A 122 7.05 3.92 -1.65
CA ASN A 122 6.13 3.94 -0.53
C ASN A 122 6.89 3.69 0.79
N PRO A 123 6.87 4.64 1.76
CA PRO A 123 7.67 4.55 2.97
C PRO A 123 7.34 3.35 3.85
N ALA A 124 6.05 2.99 3.97
CA ALA A 124 5.62 1.85 4.77
C ALA A 124 6.15 0.52 4.19
N ILE A 125 6.20 0.41 2.86
CA ILE A 125 6.73 -0.78 2.16
C ILE A 125 8.23 -0.92 2.39
N VAL A 126 8.99 0.14 2.25
CA VAL A 126 10.45 0.09 2.49
C VAL A 126 10.74 -0.25 3.95
N GLY A 127 10.01 0.36 4.90
CA GLY A 127 10.12 0.02 6.32
C GLY A 127 9.83 -1.46 6.60
N ARG A 128 8.77 -2.02 5.99
CA ARG A 128 8.45 -3.45 6.07
C ARG A 128 9.56 -4.34 5.51
N ILE A 129 10.05 -4.03 4.31
CA ILE A 129 11.12 -4.82 3.66
C ILE A 129 12.39 -4.80 4.52
N ALA A 130 12.76 -3.64 5.06
CA ALA A 130 13.91 -3.52 5.94
C ALA A 130 13.76 -4.37 7.21
N LEU A 131 12.56 -4.39 7.83
CA LEU A 131 12.26 -5.26 8.95
C LEU A 131 12.29 -6.75 8.56
N ALA A 132 11.72 -7.11 7.41
CA ALA A 132 11.71 -8.49 6.94
C ALA A 132 13.12 -9.03 6.62
N MET A 133 14.02 -8.17 6.13
CA MET A 133 15.41 -8.55 5.87
C MET A 133 16.26 -8.54 7.13
N GLY A 134 16.07 -7.57 8.03
CA GLY A 134 16.85 -7.44 9.26
C GLY A 134 16.40 -8.38 10.37
N PHE A 135 15.10 -8.65 10.46
CA PHE A 135 14.46 -9.43 11.53
C PHE A 135 13.55 -10.51 10.99
N ALA A 136 14.03 -11.29 10.02
CA ALA A 136 13.24 -12.29 9.28
C ALA A 136 12.48 -13.26 10.18
N SER A 137 13.10 -13.77 11.24
CA SER A 137 12.49 -14.70 12.19
C SER A 137 11.29 -14.09 12.94
N ALA A 138 11.42 -12.83 13.40
CA ALA A 138 10.35 -12.13 14.10
C ALA A 138 9.19 -11.74 13.15
N MET A 139 9.52 -11.36 11.92
CA MET A 139 8.53 -11.00 10.88
C MET A 139 7.78 -12.20 10.30
N SER A 140 8.33 -13.41 10.41
CA SER A 140 7.70 -14.65 9.96
C SER A 140 6.93 -15.38 11.08
N ASN A 141 6.96 -14.87 12.30
CA ASN A 141 6.25 -15.44 13.44
C ASN A 141 4.81 -14.94 13.48
N TYR A 142 3.91 -15.61 12.75
CA TYR A 142 2.50 -15.25 12.70
C TYR A 142 1.75 -15.76 13.94
N PRO A 143 1.04 -14.89 14.67
CA PRO A 143 0.24 -15.31 15.82
C PRO A 143 -0.96 -16.14 15.37
N LYS A 144 -1.35 -17.10 16.21
CA LYS A 144 -2.61 -17.83 16.05
C LYS A 144 -3.77 -16.87 16.35
N PRO A 145 -4.86 -16.88 15.55
CA PRO A 145 -6.07 -16.16 15.89
C PRO A 145 -6.63 -16.64 17.21
N ALA A 146 -7.24 -15.74 17.98
CA ALA A 146 -7.83 -16.07 19.28
C ALA A 146 -8.91 -17.17 19.21
N ASN A 147 -9.58 -17.28 18.05
CA ASN A 147 -10.69 -18.22 17.80
C ASN A 147 -10.41 -19.17 16.61
N GLY A 148 -9.15 -19.33 16.17
CA GLY A 148 -8.82 -20.05 14.94
C GLY A 148 -8.68 -21.57 15.12
N ILE A 149 -9.01 -22.32 14.08
CA ILE A 149 -8.76 -23.77 13.96
C ILE A 149 -7.25 -24.01 13.87
N ASP A 150 -6.72 -24.91 14.68
CA ASP A 150 -5.28 -25.15 14.88
C ASP A 150 -4.46 -25.46 13.61
N ALA A 151 -5.07 -26.02 12.57
CA ALA A 151 -4.37 -26.46 11.36
C ALA A 151 -3.94 -25.34 10.41
N LEU A 152 -4.66 -24.21 10.39
CA LEU A 152 -4.36 -23.04 9.54
C LEU A 152 -3.65 -21.91 10.32
N ALA A 153 -3.46 -22.09 11.60
CA ALA A 153 -3.07 -21.02 12.53
C ALA A 153 -1.55 -20.73 12.57
N SER A 154 -0.71 -21.55 11.97
CA SER A 154 0.76 -21.39 12.04
C SER A 154 1.45 -21.12 10.71
N ALA A 155 0.75 -21.25 9.59
CA ALA A 155 1.28 -20.96 8.26
C ALA A 155 0.35 -19.98 7.52
N THR A 156 0.92 -19.14 6.66
CA THR A 156 0.09 -18.35 5.76
C THR A 156 -0.69 -19.29 4.82
N PRO A 157 -1.94 -18.99 4.45
CA PRO A 157 -2.72 -19.83 3.53
C PRO A 157 -2.02 -20.11 2.21
N LEU A 158 -1.08 -19.25 1.81
CA LEU A 158 -0.23 -19.42 0.63
C LEU A 158 0.77 -20.58 0.73
N ALA A 159 1.11 -21.01 1.93
CA ALA A 159 2.04 -22.12 2.18
C ALA A 159 1.34 -23.50 2.22
N VAL A 160 -0.01 -23.52 2.26
CA VAL A 160 -0.79 -24.75 2.32
C VAL A 160 -1.04 -25.26 0.92
N SER A 161 -0.37 -26.34 0.53
CA SER A 161 -0.60 -27.07 -0.72
C SER A 161 -1.71 -28.11 -0.51
N GLY A 162 -2.96 -27.79 -0.85
CA GLY A 162 -4.10 -28.70 -0.76
C GLY A 162 -5.36 -28.09 -1.38
N GLN A 163 -6.35 -28.93 -1.71
CA GLN A 163 -7.67 -28.45 -2.09
C GLN A 163 -8.37 -27.88 -0.86
N LEU A 164 -8.68 -26.60 -0.89
CA LEU A 164 -9.42 -25.92 0.17
C LEU A 164 -10.91 -26.21 0.03
N GLY A 165 -11.57 -26.46 1.15
CA GLY A 165 -13.02 -26.63 1.21
C GLY A 165 -13.75 -25.28 1.24
N ALA A 166 -15.08 -25.30 1.08
CA ALA A 166 -15.90 -24.07 1.11
C ALA A 166 -15.78 -23.31 2.44
N SER A 167 -15.57 -24.01 3.56
CA SER A 167 -15.33 -23.44 4.89
C SER A 167 -14.04 -22.64 4.96
N ASP A 168 -13.02 -23.02 4.19
CA ASP A 168 -11.71 -22.38 4.21
C ASP A 168 -11.74 -21.02 3.49
N TYR A 169 -12.54 -20.90 2.42
CA TYR A 169 -12.77 -19.60 1.76
C TYR A 169 -13.47 -18.59 2.66
N VAL A 170 -14.44 -19.03 3.47
CA VAL A 170 -15.09 -18.18 4.45
C VAL A 170 -14.08 -17.74 5.52
N THR A 171 -13.22 -18.65 5.96
CA THR A 171 -12.17 -18.36 6.93
C THR A 171 -11.16 -17.34 6.39
N LEU A 172 -10.80 -17.43 5.09
CA LEU A 172 -9.94 -16.45 4.42
C LEU A 172 -10.62 -15.07 4.31
N LEU A 173 -11.90 -15.03 3.99
CA LEU A 173 -12.67 -13.79 3.90
C LEU A 173 -12.80 -13.07 5.24
N LEU A 174 -13.08 -13.85 6.30
CA LEU A 174 -13.27 -13.32 7.66
C LEU A 174 -11.95 -13.05 8.39
N GLY A 175 -10.84 -13.61 7.90
CA GLY A 175 -9.51 -13.38 8.45
C GLY A 175 -9.14 -14.24 9.64
N ASN A 176 -9.77 -15.38 9.82
CA ASN A 176 -9.52 -16.28 10.94
C ASN A 176 -8.31 -17.21 10.69
N HIS A 177 -7.21 -16.66 10.21
CA HIS A 177 -5.97 -17.36 9.87
C HIS A 177 -4.74 -16.59 10.34
N GLY A 178 -3.59 -17.25 10.42
CA GLY A 178 -2.32 -16.60 10.74
C GLY A 178 -1.87 -15.65 9.64
N GLY A 179 -1.39 -14.47 10.01
CA GLY A 179 -0.92 -13.45 9.07
C GLY A 179 -0.48 -12.17 9.76
N VAL A 180 -0.21 -11.14 8.98
CA VAL A 180 0.06 -9.79 9.49
C VAL A 180 -1.25 -9.05 9.79
N LEU A 181 -1.18 -8.00 10.61
CA LEU A 181 -2.35 -7.28 11.14
C LEU A 181 -3.36 -6.84 10.08
N GLY A 182 -2.90 -6.33 8.96
CA GLY A 182 -3.74 -5.80 7.89
C GLY A 182 -4.06 -6.79 6.78
N GLU A 183 -3.64 -8.06 6.90
CA GLU A 183 -3.81 -9.06 5.85
C GLU A 183 -5.03 -9.95 6.08
N THR A 184 -5.40 -10.10 7.33
CA THR A 184 -6.29 -11.19 7.75
C THR A 184 -7.73 -11.02 7.30
N CYS A 185 -8.33 -9.83 7.33
CA CYS A 185 -9.73 -9.64 6.99
C CYS A 185 -9.88 -8.97 5.61
N ALA A 186 -10.04 -9.79 4.55
CA ALA A 186 -10.19 -9.29 3.19
C ALA A 186 -11.45 -8.41 3.00
N ILE A 187 -12.54 -8.71 3.73
CA ILE A 187 -13.79 -7.94 3.64
C ILE A 187 -13.58 -6.49 4.10
N THR A 188 -12.88 -6.27 5.20
CA THR A 188 -12.66 -4.90 5.71
C THR A 188 -11.74 -4.09 4.81
N LEU A 189 -10.75 -4.73 4.18
CA LEU A 189 -9.89 -4.10 3.18
C LEU A 189 -10.68 -3.74 1.92
N LEU A 190 -11.56 -4.61 1.45
CA LEU A 190 -12.45 -4.33 0.32
C LEU A 190 -13.39 -3.17 0.63
N LEU A 191 -14.01 -3.14 1.81
CA LEU A 191 -14.89 -2.04 2.22
C LEU A 191 -14.12 -0.71 2.27
N GLY A 192 -12.91 -0.70 2.87
CA GLY A 192 -12.05 0.48 2.89
C GLY A 192 -11.63 0.93 1.48
N GLY A 193 -11.24 -0.01 0.61
CA GLY A 193 -10.88 0.27 -0.78
C GLY A 193 -12.05 0.82 -1.60
N LEU A 194 -13.24 0.24 -1.47
CA LEU A 194 -14.46 0.73 -2.11
C LEU A 194 -14.85 2.12 -1.61
N TYR A 195 -14.70 2.39 -0.31
CA TYR A 195 -14.89 3.73 0.24
C TYR A 195 -13.94 4.76 -0.40
N LEU A 196 -12.66 4.41 -0.57
CA LEU A 196 -11.69 5.31 -1.21
C LEU A 196 -12.00 5.54 -2.70
N ILE A 197 -12.49 4.53 -3.41
CA ILE A 197 -12.96 4.68 -4.80
C ILE A 197 -14.22 5.56 -4.86
N ALA A 198 -15.20 5.33 -4.00
CA ALA A 198 -16.45 6.08 -3.94
C ALA A 198 -16.21 7.56 -3.60
N THR A 199 -15.26 7.86 -2.72
CA THR A 199 -14.85 9.23 -2.38
C THR A 199 -13.87 9.84 -3.38
N LYS A 200 -13.56 9.13 -4.49
CA LYS A 200 -12.64 9.57 -5.55
C LYS A 200 -11.21 9.88 -5.04
N VAL A 201 -10.83 9.30 -3.92
CA VAL A 201 -9.46 9.40 -3.39
C VAL A 201 -8.52 8.55 -4.24
N ILE A 202 -8.93 7.35 -4.66
CA ILE A 202 -8.13 6.48 -5.52
C ILE A 202 -8.85 6.16 -6.82
N SER A 203 -8.06 5.94 -7.88
CA SER A 203 -8.58 5.44 -9.17
C SER A 203 -8.71 3.92 -9.12
N PRO A 204 -9.82 3.32 -9.59
CA PRO A 204 -10.01 1.87 -9.61
C PRO A 204 -9.06 1.14 -10.59
N VAL A 205 -8.41 1.85 -11.49
CA VAL A 205 -7.60 1.26 -12.57
C VAL A 205 -6.48 0.38 -12.02
N ILE A 206 -5.70 0.87 -11.05
CA ILE A 206 -4.57 0.11 -10.48
C ILE A 206 -5.05 -1.13 -9.72
N PRO A 207 -5.99 -1.05 -8.76
CA PRO A 207 -6.47 -2.23 -8.06
C PRO A 207 -7.08 -3.27 -9.01
N VAL A 208 -7.91 -2.85 -9.95
CA VAL A 208 -8.58 -3.76 -10.89
C VAL A 208 -7.56 -4.46 -11.80
N THR A 209 -6.62 -3.73 -12.40
CA THR A 209 -5.61 -4.33 -13.27
C THR A 209 -4.66 -5.25 -12.50
N TYR A 210 -4.27 -4.88 -11.29
CA TYR A 210 -3.41 -5.70 -10.44
C TYR A 210 -4.09 -7.02 -10.07
N LEU A 211 -5.30 -6.95 -9.49
CA LEU A 211 -6.04 -8.13 -9.06
C LEU A 211 -6.42 -9.04 -10.25
N ALA A 212 -6.84 -8.46 -11.38
CA ALA A 212 -7.14 -9.22 -12.59
C ALA A 212 -5.90 -9.96 -13.11
N THR A 213 -4.73 -9.32 -13.12
CA THR A 213 -3.48 -9.97 -13.57
C THR A 213 -3.11 -11.14 -12.68
N VAL A 214 -3.20 -10.97 -11.35
CA VAL A 214 -2.93 -12.06 -10.39
C VAL A 214 -3.93 -13.21 -10.59
N ALA A 215 -5.23 -12.91 -10.77
CA ALA A 215 -6.24 -13.93 -11.00
C ALA A 215 -5.97 -14.74 -12.27
N VAL A 216 -5.69 -14.06 -13.39
CA VAL A 216 -5.41 -14.71 -14.68
C VAL A 216 -4.16 -15.59 -14.59
N LEU A 217 -3.06 -15.07 -14.02
CA LEU A 217 -1.82 -15.83 -13.90
C LEU A 217 -1.95 -17.01 -12.93
N SER A 218 -2.79 -16.89 -11.91
CA SER A 218 -3.08 -18.00 -10.98
C SER A 218 -3.81 -19.13 -11.68
N VAL A 219 -4.82 -18.80 -12.51
CA VAL A 219 -5.53 -19.81 -13.33
C VAL A 219 -4.58 -20.50 -14.31
N ILE A 220 -3.73 -19.74 -15.03
CA ILE A 220 -2.76 -20.28 -15.98
C ILE A 220 -1.76 -21.22 -15.28
N SER A 221 -1.38 -20.89 -14.04
CA SER A 221 -0.44 -21.70 -13.25
C SER A 221 -1.10 -22.88 -12.51
N GLY A 222 -2.40 -23.11 -12.71
CA GLY A 222 -3.15 -24.19 -12.05
C GLY A 222 -3.33 -23.99 -10.53
N ARG A 223 -3.18 -22.76 -10.02
CA ARG A 223 -3.38 -22.40 -8.63
C ARG A 223 -4.75 -21.78 -8.42
N ASP A 224 -5.31 -21.94 -7.24
CA ASP A 224 -6.61 -21.35 -6.91
C ASP A 224 -6.53 -19.81 -6.89
N PRO A 225 -7.23 -19.10 -7.79
CA PRO A 225 -7.18 -17.65 -7.87
C PRO A 225 -7.78 -16.97 -6.65
N ILE A 226 -8.79 -17.58 -5.99
CA ILE A 226 -9.44 -16.99 -4.82
C ILE A 226 -8.46 -16.94 -3.66
N VAL A 227 -7.73 -18.03 -3.42
CA VAL A 227 -6.69 -18.08 -2.38
C VAL A 227 -5.60 -17.06 -2.64
N GLN A 228 -5.14 -16.94 -3.90
CA GLN A 228 -4.11 -15.99 -4.26
C GLN A 228 -4.55 -14.54 -4.10
N LEU A 229 -5.82 -14.23 -4.34
CA LEU A 229 -6.38 -12.90 -4.18
C LEU A 229 -6.62 -12.53 -2.71
N LEU A 230 -7.12 -13.47 -1.90
CA LEU A 230 -7.52 -13.21 -0.52
C LEU A 230 -6.36 -13.36 0.49
N SER A 231 -5.21 -13.86 0.07
CA SER A 231 -4.07 -14.14 0.96
C SER A 231 -2.86 -13.26 0.63
N GLY A 232 -1.97 -13.09 1.61
CA GLY A 232 -0.64 -12.54 1.39
C GLY A 232 -0.59 -11.04 1.15
N GLY A 233 -1.39 -10.25 1.84
CA GLY A 233 -1.33 -8.78 1.80
C GLY A 233 -1.67 -8.16 0.44
N LEU A 234 -2.19 -8.96 -0.53
CA LEU A 234 -2.49 -8.47 -1.87
C LEU A 234 -3.56 -7.38 -1.86
N MET A 235 -4.63 -7.57 -1.08
CA MET A 235 -5.72 -6.60 -0.95
C MET A 235 -5.23 -5.29 -0.33
N LEU A 236 -4.45 -5.36 0.75
CA LEU A 236 -3.84 -4.18 1.37
C LEU A 236 -2.92 -3.47 0.37
N GLY A 237 -2.07 -4.23 -0.32
CA GLY A 237 -1.16 -3.71 -1.35
C GLY A 237 -1.88 -3.04 -2.50
N ALA A 238 -2.92 -3.67 -3.05
CA ALA A 238 -3.63 -3.19 -4.23
C ALA A 238 -4.44 -1.90 -3.97
N PHE A 239 -5.12 -1.81 -2.82
CA PHE A 239 -6.01 -0.67 -2.54
C PHE A 239 -5.34 0.48 -1.80
N PHE A 240 -4.36 0.22 -0.92
CA PHE A 240 -3.81 1.25 -0.04
C PHE A 240 -2.34 1.60 -0.32
N MET A 241 -1.56 0.67 -0.88
CA MET A 241 -0.12 0.88 -1.06
C MET A 241 0.28 1.16 -2.51
N ALA A 242 -0.28 0.44 -3.48
CA ALA A 242 0.00 0.64 -4.89
C ALA A 242 -0.69 1.88 -5.46
N THR A 243 -1.68 2.43 -4.77
CA THR A 243 -2.43 3.63 -5.16
C THR A 243 -1.91 4.91 -4.52
N ASP A 244 -0.72 4.87 -3.90
CA ASP A 244 -0.07 6.06 -3.37
C ASP A 244 0.17 7.10 -4.47
N TYR A 245 -0.23 8.34 -4.24
CA TYR A 245 -0.16 9.42 -5.24
C TYR A 245 1.25 9.74 -5.72
N VAL A 246 2.25 9.59 -4.84
CA VAL A 246 3.62 9.99 -5.14
C VAL A 246 4.34 8.92 -5.96
N THR A 247 4.04 7.66 -5.68
CA THR A 247 4.78 6.51 -6.20
C THR A 247 4.01 5.69 -7.24
N SER A 248 2.87 6.21 -7.74
CA SER A 248 2.10 5.60 -8.80
C SER A 248 1.98 6.51 -10.05
N PRO A 249 1.81 5.94 -11.26
CA PRO A 249 1.66 6.72 -12.48
C PRO A 249 0.40 7.60 -12.48
N THR A 250 0.51 8.78 -13.10
CA THR A 250 -0.60 9.74 -13.21
C THR A 250 -1.56 9.39 -14.35
N THR A 251 -1.04 8.86 -15.47
CA THR A 251 -1.83 8.56 -16.67
C THR A 251 -2.58 7.22 -16.56
N ASN A 252 -3.78 7.13 -17.15
CA ASN A 252 -4.54 5.87 -17.13
C ASN A 252 -3.80 4.72 -17.84
N LYS A 253 -3.08 5.00 -18.93
CA LYS A 253 -2.23 4.00 -19.60
C LYS A 253 -1.09 3.55 -18.70
N GLY A 254 -0.43 4.50 -18.01
CA GLY A 254 0.61 4.19 -17.04
C GLY A 254 0.09 3.34 -15.88
N LYS A 255 -1.11 3.64 -15.36
CA LYS A 255 -1.76 2.85 -14.30
C LYS A 255 -2.03 1.40 -14.71
N ILE A 256 -2.44 1.17 -15.97
CA ILE A 256 -2.63 -0.19 -16.49
C ILE A 256 -1.29 -0.92 -16.56
N VAL A 257 -0.26 -0.31 -17.15
CA VAL A 257 1.08 -0.92 -17.24
C VAL A 257 1.66 -1.21 -15.85
N PHE A 258 1.47 -0.27 -14.92
CA PHE A 258 1.89 -0.42 -13.53
C PHE A 258 1.17 -1.60 -12.84
N GLY A 259 -0.15 -1.69 -12.97
CA GLY A 259 -0.95 -2.78 -12.40
C GLY A 259 -0.60 -4.16 -13.00
N LEU A 260 -0.37 -4.23 -14.31
CA LEU A 260 0.11 -5.45 -14.98
C LEU A 260 1.50 -5.86 -14.45
N GLY A 261 2.43 -4.92 -14.36
CA GLY A 261 3.77 -5.18 -13.83
C GLY A 261 3.74 -5.67 -12.39
N LEU A 262 2.91 -5.04 -11.52
CA LEU A 262 2.69 -5.50 -10.15
C LEU A 262 2.20 -6.95 -10.10
N GLY A 263 1.20 -7.30 -10.91
CA GLY A 263 0.64 -8.66 -10.96
C GLY A 263 1.67 -9.70 -11.41
N ILE A 264 2.41 -9.41 -12.48
CA ILE A 264 3.45 -10.31 -13.01
C ILE A 264 4.54 -10.55 -11.97
N ILE A 265 5.09 -9.49 -11.37
CA ILE A 265 6.18 -9.61 -10.39
C ILE A 265 5.69 -10.33 -9.14
N THR A 266 4.49 -10.00 -8.64
CA THR A 266 3.91 -10.69 -7.47
C THR A 266 3.77 -12.18 -7.73
N CYS A 267 3.20 -12.58 -8.88
CA CYS A 267 3.05 -13.98 -9.25
C CYS A 267 4.40 -14.67 -9.47
N ALA A 268 5.37 -13.99 -10.10
CA ALA A 268 6.71 -14.54 -10.26
C ALA A 268 7.36 -14.85 -8.91
N ILE A 269 7.29 -13.94 -7.94
CA ILE A 269 7.85 -14.16 -6.60
C ILE A 269 7.10 -15.28 -5.87
N ARG A 270 5.75 -15.29 -5.90
CA ARG A 270 4.94 -16.30 -5.22
C ARG A 270 5.07 -17.70 -5.80
N PHE A 271 5.23 -17.82 -7.12
CA PHE A 271 5.20 -19.11 -7.83
C PHE A 271 6.58 -19.71 -8.04
N LEU A 272 7.59 -18.87 -8.23
CA LEU A 272 8.97 -19.28 -8.53
C LEU A 272 9.94 -19.00 -7.37
N GLY A 273 9.59 -18.09 -6.47
CA GLY A 273 10.43 -17.70 -5.35
C GLY A 273 10.25 -18.59 -4.11
N THR A 274 11.15 -18.43 -3.15
CA THR A 274 11.09 -19.07 -1.83
C THR A 274 10.22 -18.29 -0.83
N MET A 275 9.84 -17.04 -1.18
CA MET A 275 9.03 -16.16 -0.33
C MET A 275 7.56 -16.26 -0.73
N ASN A 276 6.70 -16.57 0.22
CA ASN A 276 5.24 -16.65 0.00
C ASN A 276 4.61 -15.26 -0.25
N GLU A 277 5.26 -14.19 0.20
CA GLU A 277 4.79 -12.81 0.07
C GLU A 277 5.63 -12.02 -0.94
N GLY A 278 5.08 -11.80 -2.13
CA GLY A 278 5.73 -11.03 -3.20
C GLY A 278 5.28 -9.58 -3.32
N VAL A 279 4.17 -9.20 -2.66
CA VAL A 279 3.47 -7.92 -2.87
C VAL A 279 4.37 -6.72 -2.58
N SER A 280 5.05 -6.72 -1.43
CA SER A 280 5.88 -5.58 -1.03
C SER A 280 7.07 -5.36 -1.96
N PHE A 281 7.74 -6.44 -2.38
CA PHE A 281 8.83 -6.36 -3.35
C PHE A 281 8.35 -5.93 -4.73
N ALA A 282 7.18 -6.43 -5.16
CA ALA A 282 6.57 -6.02 -6.42
C ALA A 282 6.27 -4.52 -6.43
N ILE A 283 5.66 -3.99 -5.37
CA ILE A 283 5.35 -2.56 -5.28
C ILE A 283 6.64 -1.74 -5.24
N LEU A 284 7.66 -2.14 -4.46
CA LEU A 284 8.93 -1.43 -4.43
C LEU A 284 9.59 -1.36 -5.80
N LEU A 285 9.69 -2.50 -6.51
CA LEU A 285 10.29 -2.54 -7.85
C LEU A 285 9.51 -1.69 -8.84
N MET A 286 8.18 -1.78 -8.83
CA MET A 286 7.35 -0.99 -9.72
C MET A 286 7.39 0.50 -9.39
N ASN A 287 7.49 0.91 -8.11
CA ASN A 287 7.68 2.31 -7.74
C ASN A 287 8.95 2.91 -8.35
N LEU A 288 10.05 2.14 -8.38
CA LEU A 288 11.31 2.56 -9.03
C LEU A 288 11.18 2.70 -10.55
N LEU A 289 10.25 1.96 -11.16
CA LEU A 289 10.00 2.00 -12.60
C LEU A 289 8.99 3.08 -13.02
N VAL A 290 8.27 3.71 -12.07
CA VAL A 290 7.26 4.75 -12.37
C VAL A 290 7.79 5.86 -13.29
N PRO A 291 8.99 6.44 -13.07
CA PRO A 291 9.49 7.49 -13.96
C PRO A 291 9.61 7.04 -15.43
N TYR A 292 10.03 5.79 -15.66
CA TYR A 292 10.11 5.22 -17.02
C TYR A 292 8.74 4.97 -17.62
N ILE A 293 7.79 4.50 -16.82
CA ILE A 293 6.39 4.30 -17.24
C ILE A 293 5.77 5.64 -17.64
N GLU A 294 5.97 6.69 -16.85
CA GLU A 294 5.42 8.02 -17.13
C GLU A 294 5.97 8.62 -18.42
N VAL A 295 7.28 8.53 -18.65
CA VAL A 295 7.90 9.02 -19.90
C VAL A 295 7.28 8.35 -21.12
N ASN A 296 7.05 7.02 -21.06
CA ASN A 296 6.52 6.25 -22.20
C ASN A 296 4.99 6.36 -22.35
N THR A 297 4.26 6.75 -21.29
CA THR A 297 2.80 6.84 -21.32
C THR A 297 2.30 8.28 -21.30
N ARG A 298 3.21 9.25 -21.37
CA ARG A 298 2.89 10.69 -21.36
C ARG A 298 1.97 11.04 -22.53
N GLN A 299 0.96 11.82 -22.24
CA GLN A 299 0.10 12.39 -23.29
C GLN A 299 0.86 13.44 -24.09
N ASP A 300 0.59 13.51 -25.39
CA ASP A 300 1.12 14.57 -26.25
C ASP A 300 0.69 15.94 -25.70
N ARG A 301 1.61 16.88 -25.69
CA ARG A 301 1.31 18.24 -25.23
C ARG A 301 0.28 18.87 -26.15
N LEU A 302 -0.74 19.52 -25.57
CA LEU A 302 -1.71 20.29 -26.34
C LEU A 302 -0.99 21.36 -27.16
N GLY A 303 -1.32 21.47 -28.45
CA GLY A 303 -0.73 22.49 -29.35
C GLY A 303 0.54 22.07 -30.11
N ILE A 304 1.10 20.90 -29.82
CA ILE A 304 2.19 20.37 -30.66
C ILE A 304 1.55 19.53 -31.78
N ALA A 305 1.57 20.04 -33.02
CA ALA A 305 1.23 19.21 -34.17
C ALA A 305 2.17 18.01 -34.21
N LYS A 306 1.62 16.78 -34.31
CA LYS A 306 2.44 15.59 -34.53
C LYS A 306 3.30 15.85 -35.76
N ALA A 307 4.61 16.01 -35.57
CA ALA A 307 5.54 15.98 -36.68
C ALA A 307 5.27 14.65 -37.41
N LYS A 308 4.77 14.71 -38.64
CA LYS A 308 4.58 13.56 -39.50
C LYS A 308 5.93 12.85 -39.55
N GLN A 309 6.02 11.68 -38.93
CA GLN A 309 7.06 10.72 -39.26
C GLN A 309 6.80 10.28 -40.68
N GLY A 310 7.28 11.06 -41.62
CA GLY A 310 7.11 10.87 -43.04
C GLY A 310 8.35 11.37 -43.74
N GLY A 311 9.18 10.44 -44.15
CA GLY A 311 10.14 10.67 -45.22
C GLY A 311 11.61 10.76 -44.81
N ALA A 312 12.18 9.69 -44.33
CA ALA A 312 13.53 9.34 -44.74
C ALA A 312 13.43 8.32 -45.87
N ALA A 313 13.19 8.82 -47.05
CA ALA A 313 13.50 8.08 -48.28
C ALA A 313 14.20 9.05 -49.21
N LYS A 314 15.45 8.91 -49.30
CA LYS A 314 16.46 9.01 -50.36
C LYS A 314 17.79 9.57 -49.83
#